data_68d21bb40ac9e3dd8401cfc2527b893a
#
_entry.id   68d21bb40ac9e3dd8401cfc2527b893a
#
_cell.length_a   1.000
_cell.length_b   1.000
_cell.length_c   1.000
_cell.angle_alpha   90.00
_cell.angle_beta   90.00
_cell.angle_gamma   90.00
#
_symmetry.space_group_name_H-M   'P 1'
#
loop_
_entity.id
_entity.type
_entity.pdbx_description
1 polymer ?
#
loop_
_entity_poly.entity_id
_entity_poly.type
_entity_poly.pdbx_seq_one_letter_code
_entity_poly.pdbx_strand_id
1 'polypeptide(L)'
;RIGVMGHSLGGSAALGMGRERGDVSAVIALESPFMFDIQGVDHGEFVLTREPYPVPVLNVYSDSAWGHLSEWPQYAGNVALLSGDHPAAFNLHIDGLGHLGLTDLALSSPLLVRLADGARPARDSVEGLRLINETCLRFFDAYLKNHGKFQLPVAP
;
A
#
# COMPACT_ATOMS: atom_id res chain seq x y z
N ARG A 1 0.95 2.58 21.11
CA ARG A 1 0.91 1.94 19.77
C ARG A 1 1.08 3.01 18.71
N ILE A 2 1.92 2.77 17.74
CA ILE A 2 2.22 3.68 16.64
C ILE A 2 1.77 3.01 15.35
N GLY A 3 0.96 3.71 14.57
CA GLY A 3 0.69 3.37 13.17
C GLY A 3 1.52 4.26 12.27
N VAL A 4 2.04 3.71 11.20
CA VAL A 4 2.77 4.48 10.17
C VAL A 4 2.10 4.28 8.82
N MET A 5 2.07 5.33 8.02
CA MET A 5 1.59 5.23 6.66
C MET A 5 2.40 6.12 5.73
N GLY A 6 2.44 5.72 4.47
CA GLY A 6 3.13 6.50 3.45
C GLY A 6 2.72 6.09 2.03
N HIS A 7 3.04 6.96 1.09
CA HIS A 7 2.79 6.79 -0.34
C HIS A 7 4.10 6.66 -1.09
N SER A 8 4.16 5.76 -2.07
CA SER A 8 5.32 5.58 -2.95
C SER A 8 6.60 5.27 -2.14
N LEU A 9 7.68 6.00 -2.29
CA LEU A 9 8.90 5.84 -1.49
C LEU A 9 8.65 6.06 0.01
N GLY A 10 7.73 6.97 0.38
CA GLY A 10 7.32 7.16 1.77
C GLY A 10 6.61 5.94 2.36
N GLY A 11 5.87 5.20 1.54
CA GLY A 11 5.27 3.93 1.94
C GLY A 11 6.31 2.81 2.09
N SER A 12 7.32 2.76 1.21
CA SER A 12 8.45 1.84 1.39
C SER A 12 9.20 2.13 2.69
N ALA A 13 9.40 3.40 3.04
CA ALA A 13 9.99 3.79 4.33
C ALA A 13 9.09 3.36 5.51
N ALA A 14 7.76 3.52 5.40
CA ALA A 14 6.82 3.06 6.42
C ALA A 14 6.87 1.53 6.59
N LEU A 15 6.97 0.78 5.48
CA LEU A 15 7.17 -0.68 5.51
C LEU A 15 8.47 -1.05 6.22
N GLY A 16 9.58 -0.34 5.95
CA GLY A 16 10.84 -0.51 6.65
C GLY A 16 10.73 -0.22 8.16
N MET A 17 10.01 0.84 8.54
CA MET A 17 9.75 1.12 9.96
C MET A 17 8.97 0.00 10.64
N GLY A 18 7.98 -0.60 9.97
CA GLY A 18 7.25 -1.76 10.49
C GLY A 18 8.13 -2.99 10.65
N ARG A 19 9.16 -3.16 9.81
CA ARG A 19 10.13 -4.25 9.89
C ARG A 19 11.13 -4.06 11.04
N GLU A 20 11.64 -2.85 11.23
CA GLU A 20 12.79 -2.57 12.08
C GLU A 20 12.43 -2.09 13.50
N ARG A 21 11.24 -1.52 13.69
CA ARG A 21 10.87 -0.87 14.95
C ARG A 21 9.85 -1.68 15.74
N GLY A 22 10.21 -2.10 16.95
CA GLY A 22 9.32 -2.85 17.85
C GLY A 22 8.16 -2.04 18.46
N ASP A 23 8.11 -0.71 18.30
CA ASP A 23 7.03 0.16 18.77
C ASP A 23 5.98 0.47 17.68
N VAL A 24 6.24 0.11 16.42
CA VAL A 24 5.26 0.19 15.34
C VAL A 24 4.31 -0.99 15.45
N SER A 25 3.02 -0.73 15.40
CA SER A 25 1.96 -1.72 15.61
C SER A 25 1.09 -1.99 14.38
N ALA A 26 1.16 -1.15 13.36
CA ALA A 26 0.45 -1.33 12.09
C ALA A 26 1.03 -0.42 11.00
N VAL A 27 0.98 -0.85 9.75
CA VAL A 27 1.52 -0.12 8.59
C VAL A 27 0.48 -0.03 7.49
N ILE A 28 0.40 1.14 6.83
CA ILE A 28 -0.33 1.33 5.58
C ILE A 28 0.65 1.81 4.52
N ALA A 29 0.68 1.11 3.40
CA ALA A 29 1.51 1.42 2.25
C ALA A 29 0.64 1.71 1.02
N LEU A 30 0.65 2.96 0.54
CA LEU A 30 -0.06 3.37 -0.65
C LEU A 30 0.88 3.25 -1.86
N GLU A 31 0.66 2.23 -2.68
CA GLU A 31 1.43 1.89 -3.89
C GLU A 31 2.95 1.91 -3.66
N SER A 32 3.40 1.03 -2.78
CA SER A 32 4.77 1.02 -2.30
C SER A 32 5.37 -0.37 -2.30
N PRO A 33 6.57 -0.58 -2.85
CA PRO A 33 7.27 -1.86 -2.78
C PRO A 33 7.93 -2.09 -1.41
N PHE A 34 8.09 -3.36 -1.06
CA PHE A 34 8.79 -3.83 0.16
C PHE A 34 10.32 -3.77 -0.02
N MET A 35 10.86 -2.57 -0.22
CA MET A 35 12.30 -2.39 -0.52
C MET A 35 13.21 -2.84 0.61
N PHE A 36 12.79 -2.71 1.87
CA PHE A 36 13.56 -3.15 3.03
C PHE A 36 13.63 -4.67 3.18
N ASP A 37 12.79 -5.39 2.48
CA ASP A 37 12.80 -6.85 2.44
C ASP A 37 13.82 -7.39 1.42
N ILE A 38 14.39 -6.53 0.57
CA ILE A 38 15.41 -6.91 -0.41
C ILE A 38 16.75 -7.02 0.29
N GLN A 39 17.29 -8.24 0.39
CA GLN A 39 18.58 -8.55 1.02
C GLN A 39 19.76 -8.49 0.06
N GLY A 40 19.49 -8.57 -1.24
CA GLY A 40 20.52 -8.56 -2.27
C GLY A 40 19.97 -8.86 -3.65
N VAL A 41 20.89 -9.10 -4.58
CA VAL A 41 20.58 -9.51 -5.96
C VAL A 41 21.36 -10.77 -6.28
N ASP A 42 20.70 -11.80 -6.77
CA ASP A 42 21.31 -13.03 -7.25
C ASP A 42 20.81 -13.33 -8.67
N HIS A 43 21.76 -13.55 -9.60
CA HIS A 43 21.46 -13.78 -11.04
C HIS A 43 20.51 -12.72 -11.68
N GLY A 44 20.54 -11.49 -11.18
CA GLY A 44 19.70 -10.38 -11.68
C GLY A 44 18.31 -10.28 -11.05
N GLU A 45 17.99 -11.16 -10.12
CA GLU A 45 16.73 -11.14 -9.36
C GLU A 45 16.93 -10.66 -7.92
N PHE A 46 15.92 -10.00 -7.34
CA PHE A 46 15.96 -9.60 -5.93
C PHE A 46 15.81 -10.82 -5.02
N VAL A 47 16.73 -10.91 -4.06
CA VAL A 47 16.62 -11.87 -2.95
C VAL A 47 15.88 -11.21 -1.81
N LEU A 48 14.72 -11.75 -1.48
CA LEU A 48 13.88 -11.22 -0.41
C LEU A 48 14.12 -11.97 0.90
N THR A 49 13.90 -11.28 2.03
CA THR A 49 13.85 -11.95 3.32
C THR A 49 12.76 -13.02 3.33
N ARG A 50 13.03 -14.12 4.04
CA ARG A 50 12.03 -15.20 4.27
C ARG A 50 11.22 -14.97 5.55
N GLU A 51 11.57 -13.98 6.34
CA GLU A 51 10.87 -13.69 7.57
C GLU A 51 9.48 -13.11 7.28
N PRO A 52 8.42 -13.60 7.92
CA PRO A 52 7.09 -13.01 7.81
C PRO A 52 7.11 -11.52 8.15
N TYR A 53 6.24 -10.75 7.53
CA TYR A 53 6.12 -9.33 7.88
C TYR A 53 5.58 -9.21 9.32
N PRO A 54 6.24 -8.45 10.23
CA PRO A 54 6.03 -8.62 11.66
C PRO A 54 4.78 -7.95 12.23
N VAL A 55 4.15 -7.04 11.49
CA VAL A 55 2.99 -6.28 11.94
C VAL A 55 1.87 -6.28 10.90
N PRO A 56 0.61 -6.04 11.30
CA PRO A 56 -0.48 -5.88 10.35
C PRO A 56 -0.15 -4.83 9.28
N VAL A 57 -0.41 -5.16 8.02
CA VAL A 57 -0.13 -4.29 6.88
C VAL A 57 -1.33 -4.20 5.94
N LEU A 58 -1.65 -2.98 5.53
CA LEU A 58 -2.61 -2.67 4.47
C LEU A 58 -1.85 -2.08 3.29
N ASN A 59 -1.83 -2.80 2.18
CA ASN A 59 -1.33 -2.32 0.90
C ASN A 59 -2.50 -1.81 0.06
N VAL A 60 -2.39 -0.59 -0.44
CA VAL A 60 -3.38 0.01 -1.35
C VAL A 60 -2.71 0.26 -2.68
N TYR A 61 -3.34 -0.16 -3.76
CA TYR A 61 -2.83 -0.06 -5.13
C TYR A 61 -3.79 0.73 -6.01
N SER A 62 -3.25 1.48 -6.95
CA SER A 62 -3.96 2.09 -8.05
C SER A 62 -3.88 1.23 -9.32
N ASP A 63 -4.55 1.65 -10.39
CA ASP A 63 -4.43 1.02 -11.70
C ASP A 63 -3.01 1.08 -12.26
N SER A 64 -2.22 2.08 -11.83
CA SER A 64 -0.84 2.24 -12.32
C SER A 64 0.08 1.07 -11.92
N ALA A 65 -0.16 0.44 -10.76
CA ALA A 65 0.67 -0.68 -10.30
C ALA A 65 -0.05 -2.03 -10.35
N TRP A 66 -1.38 -2.06 -10.13
CA TRP A 66 -2.10 -3.31 -9.89
C TRP A 66 -1.91 -4.36 -10.98
N GLY A 67 -2.01 -3.97 -12.25
CA GLY A 67 -1.83 -4.87 -13.40
C GLY A 67 -0.37 -5.27 -13.65
N HIS A 68 0.59 -4.59 -13.03
CA HIS A 68 2.02 -4.71 -13.31
C HIS A 68 2.85 -5.23 -12.15
N LEU A 69 2.23 -5.56 -11.00
CA LEU A 69 2.95 -5.97 -9.78
C LEU A 69 3.89 -7.16 -10.02
N SER A 70 3.48 -8.12 -10.86
CA SER A 70 4.30 -9.28 -11.20
C SER A 70 5.38 -9.00 -12.25
N GLU A 71 5.28 -7.89 -12.96
CA GLU A 71 6.26 -7.49 -14.00
C GLU A 71 7.41 -6.67 -13.41
N TRP A 72 7.18 -6.06 -12.25
CA TRP A 72 8.14 -5.16 -11.61
C TRP A 72 8.88 -5.85 -10.47
N PRO A 73 10.18 -6.15 -10.64
CA PRO A 73 10.96 -6.93 -9.65
C PRO A 73 10.91 -6.36 -8.23
N GLN A 74 10.84 -5.02 -8.08
CA GLN A 74 10.76 -4.37 -6.77
C GLN A 74 9.47 -4.69 -6.01
N TYR A 75 8.41 -5.15 -6.69
CA TYR A 75 7.14 -5.54 -6.07
C TYR A 75 7.06 -7.05 -5.74
N ALA A 76 8.14 -7.79 -5.87
CA ALA A 76 8.12 -9.23 -5.57
C ALA A 76 7.65 -9.54 -4.14
N GLY A 77 8.00 -8.71 -3.16
CA GLY A 77 7.49 -8.83 -1.78
C GLY A 77 5.97 -8.61 -1.68
N ASN A 78 5.43 -7.66 -2.45
CA ASN A 78 3.99 -7.41 -2.52
C ASN A 78 3.26 -8.60 -3.13
N VAL A 79 3.79 -9.16 -4.23
CA VAL A 79 3.22 -10.34 -4.91
C VAL A 79 3.19 -11.55 -3.96
N ALA A 80 4.25 -11.75 -3.18
CA ALA A 80 4.30 -12.81 -2.17
C ALA A 80 3.18 -12.67 -1.12
N LEU A 81 2.85 -11.44 -0.71
CA LEU A 81 1.74 -11.17 0.24
C LEU A 81 0.36 -11.28 -0.41
N LEU A 82 0.22 -11.06 -1.72
CA LEU A 82 -1.03 -11.29 -2.45
C LEU A 82 -1.39 -12.77 -2.51
N SER A 83 -0.39 -13.63 -2.66
CA SER A 83 -0.54 -15.08 -2.82
C SER A 83 -0.40 -15.86 -1.52
N GLY A 84 0.04 -15.23 -0.45
CA GLY A 84 0.32 -15.87 0.84
C GLY A 84 -0.84 -15.79 1.84
N ASP A 85 -0.90 -16.77 2.74
CA ASP A 85 -1.88 -16.83 3.85
C ASP A 85 -1.43 -15.99 5.05
N HIS A 86 -0.98 -14.76 4.84
CA HIS A 86 -0.60 -13.89 5.95
C HIS A 86 -1.86 -13.32 6.61
N PRO A 87 -2.17 -13.69 7.88
CA PRO A 87 -3.48 -13.42 8.49
C PRO A 87 -3.77 -11.94 8.76
N ALA A 88 -2.77 -11.09 8.63
CA ALA A 88 -2.87 -9.65 8.88
C ALA A 88 -2.28 -8.81 7.72
N ALA A 89 -2.12 -9.38 6.54
CA ALA A 89 -1.81 -8.65 5.32
C ALA A 89 -3.07 -8.46 4.47
N PHE A 90 -3.36 -7.21 4.14
CA PHE A 90 -4.53 -6.82 3.37
C PHE A 90 -4.08 -6.09 2.11
N ASN A 91 -4.71 -6.41 0.98
CA ASN A 91 -4.39 -5.80 -0.30
C ASN A 91 -5.68 -5.24 -0.91
N LEU A 92 -5.71 -3.94 -1.14
CA LEU A 92 -6.84 -3.21 -1.70
C LEU A 92 -6.42 -2.58 -3.03
N HIS A 93 -7.12 -2.94 -4.10
CA HIS A 93 -7.04 -2.23 -5.37
C HIS A 93 -8.15 -1.18 -5.45
N ILE A 94 -7.81 0.04 -5.82
CA ILE A 94 -8.76 1.12 -6.06
C ILE A 94 -8.80 1.40 -7.56
N ASP A 95 -9.79 0.81 -8.19
CA ASP A 95 -10.07 0.95 -9.60
C ASP A 95 -10.36 2.40 -10.00
N GLY A 96 -9.85 2.82 -11.14
CA GLY A 96 -10.07 4.14 -11.73
C GLY A 96 -9.19 5.27 -11.18
N LEU A 97 -8.22 4.98 -10.31
CA LEU A 97 -7.22 5.95 -9.85
C LEU A 97 -5.82 5.59 -10.37
N GLY A 98 -5.00 6.62 -10.64
CA GLY A 98 -3.58 6.49 -10.90
C GLY A 98 -2.74 6.66 -9.61
N HIS A 99 -1.42 6.59 -9.78
CA HIS A 99 -0.44 6.67 -8.67
C HIS A 99 -0.62 7.91 -7.77
N LEU A 100 -0.67 9.09 -8.36
CA LEU A 100 -0.88 10.34 -7.62
C LEU A 100 -2.36 10.54 -7.22
N GLY A 101 -3.29 9.82 -7.85
CA GLY A 101 -4.69 9.77 -7.47
C GLY A 101 -4.93 9.19 -6.09
N LEU A 102 -3.97 8.46 -5.52
CA LEU A 102 -4.02 7.97 -4.13
C LEU A 102 -3.70 9.04 -3.09
N THR A 103 -3.45 10.29 -3.50
CA THR A 103 -3.05 11.41 -2.63
C THR A 103 -3.98 12.60 -2.80
N ASP A 104 -3.99 13.50 -1.82
CA ASP A 104 -4.74 14.77 -1.86
C ASP A 104 -4.24 15.76 -2.91
N LEU A 105 -3.11 15.46 -3.57
CA LEU A 105 -2.69 16.19 -4.77
C LEU A 105 -3.78 16.14 -5.87
N ALA A 106 -4.54 15.05 -5.92
CA ALA A 106 -5.66 14.89 -6.84
C ALA A 106 -6.76 15.94 -6.65
N LEU A 107 -6.92 16.48 -5.44
CA LEU A 107 -7.89 17.56 -5.14
C LEU A 107 -7.29 18.95 -5.40
N SER A 108 -6.02 19.14 -5.05
CA SER A 108 -5.36 20.46 -5.13
C SER A 108 -4.86 20.79 -6.53
N SER A 109 -4.48 19.79 -7.31
CA SER A 109 -3.96 19.98 -8.67
C SER A 109 -4.32 18.82 -9.62
N PRO A 110 -5.61 18.70 -10.02
CA PRO A 110 -6.06 17.62 -10.91
C PRO A 110 -5.32 17.59 -12.26
N LEU A 111 -4.89 18.76 -12.75
CA LEU A 111 -4.13 18.85 -14.00
C LEU A 111 -2.74 18.21 -13.85
N LEU A 112 -2.05 18.47 -12.74
CA LEU A 112 -0.74 17.89 -12.47
C LEU A 112 -0.83 16.37 -12.34
N VAL A 113 -1.83 15.87 -11.60
CA VAL A 113 -2.08 14.44 -11.47
C VAL A 113 -2.31 13.78 -12.84
N ARG A 114 -3.16 14.39 -13.68
CA ARG A 114 -3.44 13.91 -15.03
C ARG A 114 -2.17 13.87 -15.91
N LEU A 115 -1.30 14.87 -15.79
CA LEU A 115 -0.05 14.91 -16.55
C LEU A 115 0.95 13.85 -16.06
N ALA A 116 1.03 13.65 -14.76
CA ALA A 116 1.98 12.73 -14.15
C ALA A 116 1.54 11.26 -14.26
N ASP A 117 0.26 10.98 -14.07
CA ASP A 117 -0.30 9.62 -14.19
C ASP A 117 -0.57 9.21 -15.66
N GLY A 118 -0.42 10.14 -16.59
CA GLY A 118 -0.56 9.87 -18.03
C GLY A 118 -1.99 9.62 -18.52
N ALA A 119 -2.97 9.63 -17.64
CA ALA A 119 -4.37 9.37 -17.95
C ALA A 119 -5.32 10.24 -17.12
N ARG A 120 -6.58 10.38 -17.58
CA ARG A 120 -7.63 10.96 -16.77
C ARG A 120 -8.16 9.87 -15.82
N PRO A 121 -8.27 10.13 -14.50
CA PRO A 121 -8.90 9.20 -13.58
C PRO A 121 -10.30 8.81 -14.07
N ALA A 122 -10.61 7.52 -14.04
CA ALA A 122 -11.96 7.04 -14.36
C ALA A 122 -12.90 7.20 -13.16
N ARG A 123 -12.36 7.17 -11.95
CA ARG A 123 -13.07 7.43 -10.70
C ARG A 123 -12.96 8.90 -10.31
N ASP A 124 -14.00 9.42 -9.68
CA ASP A 124 -13.96 10.74 -9.04
C ASP A 124 -12.93 10.76 -7.92
N SER A 125 -12.03 11.77 -7.92
CA SER A 125 -10.92 11.86 -6.97
C SER A 125 -11.39 12.03 -5.52
N VAL A 126 -12.50 12.73 -5.29
CA VAL A 126 -13.08 12.92 -3.95
C VAL A 126 -13.59 11.60 -3.40
N GLU A 127 -14.32 10.85 -4.24
CA GLU A 127 -14.83 9.52 -3.88
C GLU A 127 -13.70 8.54 -3.60
N GLY A 128 -12.69 8.51 -4.47
CA GLY A 128 -11.51 7.64 -4.29
C GLY A 128 -10.77 7.93 -2.98
N LEU A 129 -10.47 9.20 -2.70
CA LEU A 129 -9.81 9.60 -1.45
C LEU A 129 -10.66 9.34 -0.21
N ARG A 130 -12.00 9.51 -0.31
CA ARG A 130 -12.89 9.14 0.77
C ARG A 130 -12.79 7.65 1.10
N LEU A 131 -12.82 6.78 0.09
CA LEU A 131 -12.67 5.34 0.27
C LEU A 131 -11.32 4.98 0.92
N ILE A 132 -10.22 5.61 0.47
CA ILE A 132 -8.89 5.42 1.06
C ILE A 132 -8.91 5.83 2.54
N ASN A 133 -9.38 7.04 2.84
CA ASN A 133 -9.39 7.58 4.20
C ASN A 133 -10.24 6.74 5.15
N GLU A 134 -11.44 6.33 4.73
CA GLU A 134 -12.32 5.47 5.53
C GLU A 134 -11.68 4.09 5.78
N THR A 135 -11.02 3.51 4.76
CA THR A 135 -10.36 2.22 4.90
C THR A 135 -9.14 2.31 5.82
N CYS A 136 -8.30 3.34 5.65
CA CYS A 136 -7.14 3.58 6.50
C CYS A 136 -7.54 3.81 7.97
N LEU A 137 -8.59 4.60 8.21
CA LEU A 137 -9.11 4.85 9.55
C LEU A 137 -9.60 3.56 10.22
N ARG A 138 -10.40 2.76 9.51
CA ARG A 138 -10.90 1.47 10.02
C ARG A 138 -9.76 0.50 10.32
N PHE A 139 -8.72 0.47 9.47
CA PHE A 139 -7.54 -0.37 9.69
C PHE A 139 -6.81 0.05 10.97
N PHE A 140 -6.50 1.33 11.13
CA PHE A 140 -5.84 1.81 12.35
C PHE A 140 -6.72 1.69 13.60
N ASP A 141 -8.03 1.89 13.52
CA ASP A 141 -8.93 1.68 14.65
C ASP A 141 -8.90 0.22 15.13
N ALA A 142 -8.87 -0.74 14.21
CA ALA A 142 -8.78 -2.15 14.56
C ALA A 142 -7.45 -2.50 15.25
N TYR A 143 -6.32 -2.04 14.71
CA TYR A 143 -5.00 -2.50 15.16
C TYR A 143 -4.34 -1.60 16.22
N LEU A 144 -4.68 -0.32 16.27
CA LEU A 144 -4.12 0.59 17.26
C LEU A 144 -5.03 0.74 18.49
N LYS A 145 -6.36 0.73 18.30
CA LYS A 145 -7.34 0.94 19.36
C LYS A 145 -8.04 -0.35 19.79
N ASN A 146 -7.81 -1.48 19.12
CA ASN A 146 -8.52 -2.76 19.29
C ASN A 146 -10.04 -2.63 19.09
N HIS A 147 -10.47 -1.78 18.19
CA HIS A 147 -11.87 -1.58 17.85
C HIS A 147 -12.31 -2.52 16.73
N GLY A 148 -12.75 -3.73 17.10
CA GLY A 148 -13.30 -4.71 16.17
C GLY A 148 -12.25 -5.46 15.34
N LYS A 149 -12.72 -6.12 14.26
CA LYS A 149 -11.89 -6.80 13.28
C LYS A 149 -11.88 -5.97 12.00
N PHE A 150 -10.70 -5.79 11.41
CA PHE A 150 -10.61 -5.17 10.10
C PHE A 150 -11.06 -6.15 9.01
N GLN A 151 -11.85 -5.63 8.08
CA GLN A 151 -12.22 -6.30 6.84
C GLN A 151 -12.11 -5.29 5.71
N LEU A 152 -11.59 -5.73 4.58
CA LEU A 152 -11.56 -4.90 3.38
C LEU A 152 -12.98 -4.48 3.00
N PRO A 153 -13.15 -3.25 2.46
CA PRO A 153 -14.43 -2.88 1.88
C PRO A 153 -14.79 -3.85 0.75
N VAL A 154 -16.05 -4.26 0.71
CA VAL A 154 -16.57 -4.99 -0.45
C VAL A 154 -16.55 -4.01 -1.61
N ALA A 155 -15.88 -4.39 -2.71
CA ALA A 155 -15.90 -3.57 -3.91
C ALA A 155 -17.35 -3.32 -4.34
N PRO A 156 -17.72 -2.08 -4.65
CA PRO A 156 -19.06 -1.78 -5.13
C PRO A 156 -19.33 -2.41 -6.50
#